data_d59f020349e8ddae671052c667adeb63
#
_entry.id   d59f020349e8ddae671052c667adeb63
#
_cell.length_a   1.000
_cell.length_b   1.000
_cell.length_c   1.000
_cell.angle_alpha   90.00
_cell.angle_beta   90.00
_cell.angle_gamma   90.00
#
_symmetry.space_group_name_H-M   'P 1'
#
loop_
_entity.id
_entity.type
_entity.pdbx_description
1 polymer ?
#
loop_
_entity_poly.entity_id
_entity_poly.type
_entity_poly.pdbx_seq_one_letter_code
_entity_poly.pdbx_strand_id
1 'polypeptide(L)'
;RSKATTFGTGELIKDALEKGCREFIIGIGGSATNDAGTGMLSALGYIFLDENGNELEPNGENLINIKSFKDDKVMKEVSEAKFLIACDVDNPFYGTNGAAHVYGKQKGATSDIIKILDDGMRNFSNVIEKIKKTDISNISGSGAAGGLGGAFTAFFNSELKPGIDIITEKIELENKINGSDYVITGEGRIDFQSAMGKTPSGVAKLAKKYGIPVIAIGGSVDDEIGNIYDCGITAAFSIIDSPMTLGEAMDTKNAQRLVEKTAEQIFRLIKQNKKN
;
A
#
# COMPACT_ATOMS: atom_id res chain seq x y z
N ARG A 1 11.10 3.83 -19.87
CA ARG A 1 10.31 3.27 -18.76
C ARG A 1 8.85 3.01 -19.10
N SER A 2 8.34 3.56 -20.21
CA SER A 2 7.04 3.21 -20.80
C SER A 2 6.93 1.72 -21.20
N LYS A 3 8.06 1.03 -21.33
CA LYS A 3 8.17 -0.42 -21.60
C LYS A 3 8.28 -1.30 -20.35
N ALA A 4 8.37 -0.71 -19.16
CA ALA A 4 8.36 -1.50 -17.93
C ALA A 4 6.98 -2.12 -17.75
N THR A 5 6.93 -3.38 -17.33
CA THR A 5 5.71 -4.17 -17.25
C THR A 5 5.57 -4.87 -15.91
N THR A 6 4.34 -5.10 -15.49
CA THR A 6 3.97 -5.90 -14.30
C THR A 6 3.93 -7.41 -14.57
N PHE A 7 4.45 -7.87 -15.72
CA PHE A 7 4.39 -9.28 -16.12
C PHE A 7 4.94 -10.23 -15.03
N GLY A 8 6.10 -9.91 -14.44
CA GLY A 8 6.67 -10.70 -13.35
C GLY A 8 5.79 -10.80 -12.11
N THR A 9 4.99 -9.75 -11.81
CA THR A 9 3.97 -9.85 -10.74
C THR A 9 2.92 -10.90 -11.08
N GLY A 10 2.48 -10.95 -12.33
CA GLY A 10 1.55 -11.98 -12.81
C GLY A 10 2.15 -13.38 -12.77
N GLU A 11 3.44 -13.56 -13.09
CA GLU A 11 4.13 -14.85 -13.00
C GLU A 11 4.17 -15.37 -11.55
N LEU A 12 4.43 -14.48 -10.56
CA LEU A 12 4.40 -14.85 -9.15
C LEU A 12 3.01 -15.28 -8.69
N ILE A 13 1.97 -14.56 -9.12
CA ILE A 13 0.57 -14.93 -8.83
C ILE A 13 0.24 -16.27 -9.48
N LYS A 14 0.62 -16.47 -10.74
CA LYS A 14 0.42 -17.71 -11.49
C LYS A 14 1.05 -18.91 -10.77
N ASP A 15 2.32 -18.82 -10.40
CA ASP A 15 3.04 -19.88 -9.67
C ASP A 15 2.34 -20.24 -8.35
N ALA A 16 1.88 -19.22 -7.61
CA ALA A 16 1.15 -19.45 -6.37
C ALA A 16 -0.23 -20.10 -6.60
N LEU A 17 -0.97 -19.71 -7.64
CA LEU A 17 -2.24 -20.32 -8.02
C LEU A 17 -2.06 -21.79 -8.41
N GLU A 18 -1.02 -22.12 -9.22
CA GLU A 18 -0.66 -23.47 -9.62
C GLU A 18 -0.28 -24.36 -8.41
N LYS A 19 0.28 -23.76 -7.36
CA LYS A 19 0.57 -24.42 -6.06
C LYS A 19 -0.64 -24.53 -5.12
N GLY A 20 -1.82 -24.09 -5.57
CA GLY A 20 -3.08 -24.22 -4.82
C GLY A 20 -3.43 -23.04 -3.92
N CYS A 21 -2.66 -21.94 -3.92
CA CYS A 21 -3.05 -20.73 -3.18
C CYS A 21 -4.34 -20.13 -3.73
N ARG A 22 -5.22 -19.66 -2.84
CA ARG A 22 -6.50 -19.02 -3.19
C ARG A 22 -6.77 -17.72 -2.39
N GLU A 23 -5.94 -17.43 -1.41
CA GLU A 23 -5.98 -16.17 -0.67
C GLU A 23 -4.63 -15.47 -0.83
N PHE A 24 -4.67 -14.20 -1.26
CA PHE A 24 -3.49 -13.40 -1.54
C PHE A 24 -3.53 -12.11 -0.73
N ILE A 25 -2.38 -11.75 -0.17
CA ILE A 25 -2.12 -10.39 0.33
C ILE A 25 -0.98 -9.85 -0.53
N ILE A 26 -1.25 -8.77 -1.25
CA ILE A 26 -0.29 -8.20 -2.20
C ILE A 26 0.00 -6.75 -1.82
N GLY A 27 1.25 -6.47 -1.44
CA GLY A 27 1.74 -5.10 -1.30
C GLY A 27 2.15 -4.54 -2.66
N ILE A 28 1.59 -3.39 -3.04
CA ILE A 28 1.85 -2.74 -4.34
C ILE A 28 2.72 -1.48 -4.24
N GLY A 29 3.35 -1.26 -3.08
CA GLY A 29 4.29 -0.16 -2.86
C GLY A 29 5.60 -0.31 -3.62
N GLY A 30 6.32 0.79 -3.87
CA GLY A 30 7.64 0.79 -4.49
C GLY A 30 7.67 0.40 -5.97
N SER A 31 6.56 0.49 -6.71
CA SER A 31 6.47 0.09 -8.11
C SER A 31 7.31 0.97 -9.06
N ALA A 32 7.85 0.35 -10.11
CA ALA A 32 8.59 1.05 -11.18
C ALA A 32 7.84 1.08 -12.51
N THR A 33 6.62 0.54 -12.56
CA THR A 33 5.79 0.35 -13.77
C THR A 33 4.67 1.38 -13.88
N ASN A 34 4.16 1.56 -15.07
CA ASN A 34 2.92 2.31 -15.35
C ASN A 34 2.23 1.70 -16.57
N ASP A 35 1.91 0.43 -16.47
CA ASP A 35 1.29 -0.38 -17.54
C ASP A 35 -0.16 -0.73 -17.22
N ALA A 36 -0.77 -0.06 -16.24
CA ALA A 36 -2.15 -0.32 -15.81
C ALA A 36 -2.42 -1.80 -15.45
N GLY A 37 -1.38 -2.54 -15.07
CA GLY A 37 -1.49 -3.96 -14.74
C GLY A 37 -1.62 -4.90 -15.92
N THR A 38 -1.51 -4.41 -17.18
CA THR A 38 -1.67 -5.25 -18.36
C THR A 38 -0.64 -6.38 -18.44
N GLY A 39 0.58 -6.15 -17.97
CA GLY A 39 1.59 -7.21 -17.89
C GLY A 39 1.16 -8.35 -16.95
N MET A 40 0.72 -8.02 -15.75
CA MET A 40 0.20 -9.00 -14.79
C MET A 40 -0.97 -9.80 -15.38
N LEU A 41 -1.92 -9.10 -15.99
CA LEU A 41 -3.08 -9.71 -16.64
C LEU A 41 -2.66 -10.67 -17.77
N SER A 42 -1.67 -10.26 -18.60
CA SER A 42 -1.17 -11.12 -19.68
C SER A 42 -0.49 -12.38 -19.19
N ALA A 43 0.28 -12.31 -18.10
CA ALA A 43 0.89 -13.50 -17.50
C ALA A 43 -0.15 -14.51 -17.00
N LEU A 44 -1.35 -14.02 -16.64
CA LEU A 44 -2.49 -14.82 -16.20
C LEU A 44 -3.42 -15.28 -17.35
N GLY A 45 -3.12 -14.89 -18.60
CA GLY A 45 -3.80 -15.38 -19.79
C GLY A 45 -4.71 -14.37 -20.53
N TYR A 46 -4.77 -13.10 -20.07
CA TYR A 46 -5.46 -12.06 -20.84
C TYR A 46 -4.66 -11.66 -22.08
N ILE A 47 -5.33 -11.38 -23.18
CA ILE A 47 -4.73 -10.95 -24.45
C ILE A 47 -5.34 -9.60 -24.85
N PHE A 48 -4.50 -8.55 -24.97
CA PHE A 48 -4.93 -7.21 -25.37
C PHE A 48 -4.80 -7.02 -26.86
N LEU A 49 -5.81 -6.41 -27.50
CA LEU A 49 -5.92 -6.31 -28.96
C LEU A 49 -6.07 -4.85 -29.39
N ASP A 50 -5.47 -4.52 -30.53
CA ASP A 50 -5.66 -3.27 -31.28
C ASP A 50 -6.99 -3.23 -32.08
N GLU A 51 -7.17 -2.19 -32.85
CA GLU A 51 -8.37 -2.00 -33.73
C GLU A 51 -8.50 -3.04 -34.86
N ASN A 52 -7.37 -3.64 -35.23
CA ASN A 52 -7.30 -4.67 -36.27
C ASN A 52 -7.38 -6.10 -35.73
N GLY A 53 -7.45 -6.23 -34.41
CA GLY A 53 -7.45 -7.52 -33.72
C GLY A 53 -6.06 -8.13 -33.52
N ASN A 54 -4.99 -7.39 -33.76
CA ASN A 54 -3.64 -7.83 -33.49
C ASN A 54 -3.33 -7.76 -32.01
N GLU A 55 -2.55 -8.72 -31.52
CA GLU A 55 -2.09 -8.75 -30.13
C GLU A 55 -1.07 -7.65 -29.85
N LEU A 56 -1.23 -6.97 -28.72
CA LEU A 56 -0.38 -5.89 -28.25
C LEU A 56 0.51 -6.38 -27.12
N GLU A 57 1.77 -5.92 -27.15
CA GLU A 57 2.69 -6.11 -26.04
C GLU A 57 2.18 -5.37 -24.78
N PRO A 58 2.08 -6.04 -23.60
CA PRO A 58 1.47 -5.45 -22.40
C PRO A 58 2.45 -4.50 -21.70
N ASN A 59 2.41 -3.23 -22.08
CA ASN A 59 3.23 -2.16 -21.51
C ASN A 59 2.51 -0.81 -21.57
N GLY A 60 3.09 0.21 -20.91
CA GLY A 60 2.47 1.53 -20.83
C GLY A 60 2.32 2.25 -22.17
N GLU A 61 3.22 2.03 -23.13
CA GLU A 61 3.16 2.67 -24.46
C GLU A 61 1.93 2.20 -25.26
N ASN A 62 1.56 0.94 -25.11
CA ASN A 62 0.48 0.33 -25.86
C ASN A 62 -0.91 0.54 -25.27
N LEU A 63 -1.04 1.07 -24.07
CA LEU A 63 -2.35 1.32 -23.44
C LEU A 63 -3.29 2.14 -24.32
N ILE A 64 -2.77 3.11 -25.05
CA ILE A 64 -3.55 3.98 -25.96
C ILE A 64 -4.13 3.22 -27.17
N ASN A 65 -3.48 2.13 -27.56
CA ASN A 65 -3.85 1.33 -28.71
C ASN A 65 -4.82 0.20 -28.39
N ILE A 66 -5.03 -0.13 -27.11
CA ILE A 66 -5.95 -1.20 -26.69
C ILE A 66 -7.38 -0.81 -27.05
N LYS A 67 -8.07 -1.68 -27.79
CA LYS A 67 -9.50 -1.54 -28.17
C LYS A 67 -10.37 -2.64 -27.58
N SER A 68 -9.77 -3.78 -27.28
CA SER A 68 -10.46 -4.91 -26.64
C SER A 68 -9.44 -5.84 -25.95
N PHE A 69 -9.96 -6.81 -25.25
CA PHE A 69 -9.16 -7.91 -24.69
C PHE A 69 -9.96 -9.21 -24.75
N LYS A 70 -9.22 -10.34 -24.72
CA LYS A 70 -9.76 -11.69 -24.59
C LYS A 70 -9.37 -12.28 -23.25
N ASP A 71 -10.24 -13.12 -22.69
CA ASP A 71 -10.05 -13.80 -21.41
C ASP A 71 -10.26 -15.33 -21.49
N ASP A 72 -10.38 -15.86 -22.70
CA ASP A 72 -10.59 -17.29 -22.96
C ASP A 72 -9.42 -18.19 -22.54
N LYS A 73 -8.23 -17.61 -22.34
CA LYS A 73 -7.04 -18.32 -21.85
C LYS A 73 -6.70 -18.02 -20.39
N VAL A 74 -7.54 -17.27 -19.71
CA VAL A 74 -7.30 -16.93 -18.28
C VAL A 74 -7.42 -18.20 -17.44
N MET A 75 -6.48 -18.37 -16.52
CA MET A 75 -6.50 -19.46 -15.56
C MET A 75 -7.79 -19.42 -14.74
N LYS A 76 -8.51 -20.54 -14.67
CA LYS A 76 -9.76 -20.67 -13.90
C LYS A 76 -9.55 -20.37 -12.40
N GLU A 77 -8.39 -20.66 -11.88
CA GLU A 77 -7.97 -20.46 -10.50
C GLU A 77 -8.03 -18.98 -10.08
N VAL A 78 -7.89 -18.06 -11.03
CA VAL A 78 -8.03 -16.60 -10.78
C VAL A 78 -9.43 -16.27 -10.26
N SER A 79 -10.47 -16.88 -10.82
CA SER A 79 -11.86 -16.64 -10.39
C SER A 79 -12.19 -17.26 -9.02
N GLU A 80 -11.43 -18.24 -8.58
CA GLU A 80 -11.57 -18.93 -7.28
C GLU A 80 -10.83 -18.20 -6.16
N ALA A 81 -9.90 -17.28 -6.52
CA ALA A 81 -9.00 -16.63 -5.57
C ALA A 81 -9.56 -15.29 -5.07
N LYS A 82 -9.15 -14.92 -3.84
CA LYS A 82 -9.38 -13.61 -3.23
C LYS A 82 -8.08 -12.86 -3.09
N PHE A 83 -8.13 -11.55 -3.37
CA PHE A 83 -6.95 -10.70 -3.34
C PHE A 83 -7.18 -9.52 -2.41
N LEU A 84 -6.40 -9.41 -1.34
CA LEU A 84 -6.31 -8.23 -0.49
C LEU A 84 -5.09 -7.43 -0.93
N ILE A 85 -5.34 -6.21 -1.40
CA ILE A 85 -4.30 -5.35 -1.96
C ILE A 85 -3.96 -4.27 -0.95
N ALA A 86 -2.74 -4.34 -0.38
CA ALA A 86 -2.24 -3.32 0.53
C ALA A 86 -1.91 -2.05 -0.25
N CYS A 87 -2.76 -1.03 -0.08
CA CYS A 87 -2.69 0.24 -0.79
C CYS A 87 -2.89 1.39 0.20
N ASP A 88 -1.84 2.18 0.41
CA ASP A 88 -1.84 3.32 1.34
C ASP A 88 -2.01 4.67 0.64
N VAL A 89 -2.42 4.65 -0.64
CA VAL A 89 -2.68 5.84 -1.46
C VAL A 89 -4.06 5.77 -2.08
N ASP A 90 -4.67 6.92 -2.33
CA ASP A 90 -6.05 7.09 -2.82
C ASP A 90 -6.15 7.74 -4.20
N ASN A 91 -5.01 7.82 -4.91
CA ASN A 91 -4.97 8.39 -6.25
C ASN A 91 -5.92 7.67 -7.23
N PRO A 92 -6.68 8.45 -8.02
CA PRO A 92 -7.50 7.91 -9.11
C PRO A 92 -6.64 7.30 -10.22
N PHE A 93 -7.27 6.57 -11.12
CA PHE A 93 -6.57 5.81 -12.15
C PHE A 93 -5.76 6.71 -13.09
N TYR A 94 -6.35 7.78 -13.60
CA TYR A 94 -5.74 8.77 -14.51
C TYR A 94 -6.11 10.20 -14.13
N GLY A 95 -5.58 11.18 -14.88
CA GLY A 95 -5.82 12.61 -14.67
C GLY A 95 -4.73 13.26 -13.82
N THR A 96 -4.91 14.53 -13.46
CA THR A 96 -3.88 15.32 -12.77
C THR A 96 -3.44 14.74 -11.43
N ASN A 97 -4.32 14.04 -10.74
CA ASN A 97 -4.05 13.34 -9.49
C ASN A 97 -3.86 11.83 -9.68
N GLY A 98 -3.84 11.36 -10.94
CA GLY A 98 -3.74 9.95 -11.31
C GLY A 98 -2.30 9.43 -11.31
N ALA A 99 -2.17 8.14 -11.60
CA ALA A 99 -0.92 7.40 -11.51
C ALA A 99 0.24 8.02 -12.29
N ALA A 100 0.02 8.39 -13.55
CA ALA A 100 1.08 8.88 -14.42
C ALA A 100 1.58 10.26 -13.97
N HIS A 101 0.68 11.17 -13.62
CA HIS A 101 1.05 12.53 -13.20
C HIS A 101 1.73 12.56 -11.84
N VAL A 102 1.21 11.83 -10.85
CA VAL A 102 1.73 11.85 -9.48
C VAL A 102 3.05 11.08 -9.36
N TYR A 103 3.14 9.91 -9.97
CA TYR A 103 4.28 9.00 -9.77
C TYR A 103 5.22 8.88 -10.97
N GLY A 104 4.83 9.36 -12.16
CA GLY A 104 5.62 9.19 -13.38
C GLY A 104 7.01 9.81 -13.29
N LYS A 105 7.11 11.04 -12.75
CA LYS A 105 8.39 11.75 -12.62
C LYS A 105 9.41 10.99 -11.75
N GLN A 106 9.01 10.50 -10.58
CA GLN A 106 9.89 9.71 -9.70
C GLN A 106 10.27 8.36 -10.31
N LYS A 107 9.43 7.83 -11.20
CA LYS A 107 9.72 6.64 -12.01
C LYS A 107 10.59 6.97 -13.24
N GLY A 108 11.01 8.23 -13.43
CA GLY A 108 11.90 8.70 -14.49
C GLY A 108 11.21 8.95 -15.83
N ALA A 109 9.91 9.22 -15.85
CA ALA A 109 9.20 9.65 -17.05
C ALA A 109 9.39 11.16 -17.28
N THR A 110 9.55 11.56 -18.55
CA THR A 110 9.48 12.97 -19.00
C THR A 110 8.03 13.43 -19.05
N SER A 111 7.81 14.75 -19.17
CA SER A 111 6.46 15.31 -19.29
C SER A 111 5.66 14.73 -20.46
N ASP A 112 6.32 14.49 -21.61
CA ASP A 112 5.68 13.90 -22.78
C ASP A 112 5.29 12.44 -22.54
N ILE A 113 6.17 11.68 -21.89
CA ILE A 113 5.86 10.28 -21.51
C ILE A 113 4.71 10.23 -20.51
N ILE A 114 4.68 11.14 -19.52
CA ILE A 114 3.58 11.22 -18.54
C ILE A 114 2.24 11.42 -19.26
N LYS A 115 2.20 12.35 -20.22
CA LYS A 115 0.98 12.59 -21.00
C LYS A 115 0.54 11.34 -21.81
N ILE A 116 1.47 10.69 -22.50
CA ILE A 116 1.18 9.46 -23.26
C ILE A 116 0.63 8.37 -22.33
N LEU A 117 1.23 8.19 -21.15
CA LEU A 117 0.79 7.20 -20.18
C LEU A 117 -0.60 7.54 -19.62
N ASP A 118 -0.87 8.81 -19.29
CA ASP A 118 -2.18 9.23 -18.77
C ASP A 118 -3.29 9.06 -19.81
N ASP A 119 -3.04 9.47 -21.06
CA ASP A 119 -3.98 9.27 -22.19
C ASP A 119 -4.22 7.76 -22.44
N GLY A 120 -3.16 6.94 -22.33
CA GLY A 120 -3.26 5.49 -22.43
C GLY A 120 -4.10 4.87 -21.29
N MET A 121 -3.89 5.31 -20.06
CA MET A 121 -4.67 4.84 -18.91
C MET A 121 -6.14 5.24 -19.04
N ARG A 122 -6.43 6.44 -19.50
CA ARG A 122 -7.80 6.90 -19.82
C ARG A 122 -8.46 6.01 -20.86
N ASN A 123 -7.75 5.73 -21.97
CA ASN A 123 -8.26 4.83 -23.01
C ASN A 123 -8.55 3.44 -22.44
N PHE A 124 -7.63 2.85 -21.70
CA PHE A 124 -7.80 1.51 -21.13
C PHE A 124 -8.95 1.46 -20.10
N SER A 125 -9.13 2.50 -19.27
CA SER A 125 -10.28 2.62 -18.37
C SER A 125 -11.60 2.59 -19.15
N ASN A 126 -11.71 3.32 -20.27
CA ASN A 126 -12.90 3.32 -21.12
C ASN A 126 -13.15 1.92 -21.74
N VAL A 127 -12.09 1.21 -22.13
CA VAL A 127 -12.22 -0.17 -22.66
C VAL A 127 -12.73 -1.12 -21.57
N ILE A 128 -12.20 -1.01 -20.35
CA ILE A 128 -12.67 -1.81 -19.20
C ILE A 128 -14.16 -1.52 -18.93
N GLU A 129 -14.54 -0.26 -18.83
CA GLU A 129 -15.93 0.14 -18.57
C GLU A 129 -16.89 -0.40 -19.65
N LYS A 130 -16.47 -0.30 -20.92
CA LYS A 130 -17.27 -0.81 -22.06
C LYS A 130 -17.49 -2.31 -21.98
N ILE A 131 -16.46 -3.10 -21.66
CA ILE A 131 -16.50 -4.57 -21.72
C ILE A 131 -16.98 -5.17 -20.38
N LYS A 132 -16.40 -4.73 -19.26
CA LYS A 132 -16.69 -5.30 -17.92
C LYS A 132 -17.77 -4.56 -17.16
N LYS A 133 -18.25 -3.40 -17.66
CA LYS A 133 -19.24 -2.54 -16.98
C LYS A 133 -18.75 -2.05 -15.62
N THR A 134 -17.45 -1.89 -15.44
CA THR A 134 -16.81 -1.43 -14.20
C THR A 134 -16.05 -0.14 -14.49
N ASP A 135 -16.48 0.96 -13.89
CA ASP A 135 -15.73 2.24 -13.92
C ASP A 135 -14.68 2.25 -12.81
N ILE A 136 -13.41 2.27 -13.21
CA ILE A 136 -12.26 2.34 -12.29
C ILE A 136 -11.62 3.73 -12.24
N SER A 137 -12.16 4.70 -12.97
CA SER A 137 -11.54 6.01 -13.19
C SER A 137 -11.28 6.76 -11.90
N ASN A 138 -12.25 6.73 -10.96
CA ASN A 138 -12.25 7.49 -9.72
C ASN A 138 -12.24 6.61 -8.45
N ILE A 139 -12.02 5.30 -8.60
CA ILE A 139 -11.90 4.43 -7.42
C ILE A 139 -10.62 4.82 -6.66
N SER A 140 -10.75 5.07 -5.36
CA SER A 140 -9.63 5.36 -4.47
C SER A 140 -8.58 4.25 -4.54
N GLY A 141 -7.32 4.60 -4.82
CA GLY A 141 -6.22 3.65 -4.96
C GLY A 141 -6.14 2.94 -6.32
N SER A 142 -7.07 3.18 -7.25
CA SER A 142 -7.00 2.56 -8.59
C SER A 142 -5.74 2.94 -9.35
N GLY A 143 -5.21 4.17 -9.13
CA GLY A 143 -3.95 4.64 -9.70
C GLY A 143 -2.69 4.08 -9.02
N ALA A 144 -2.83 3.42 -7.87
CA ALA A 144 -1.69 2.88 -7.14
C ALA A 144 -0.86 1.94 -8.02
N ALA A 145 0.47 2.01 -7.84
CA ALA A 145 1.42 1.19 -8.59
C ALA A 145 1.29 1.28 -10.13
N GLY A 146 0.99 2.47 -10.65
CA GLY A 146 0.88 2.70 -12.09
C GLY A 146 -0.36 2.07 -12.71
N GLY A 147 -1.47 2.01 -11.95
CA GLY A 147 -2.75 1.47 -12.35
C GLY A 147 -2.97 0.00 -11.98
N LEU A 148 -2.01 -0.63 -11.29
CA LEU A 148 -2.16 -2.03 -10.85
C LEU A 148 -3.35 -2.18 -9.88
N GLY A 149 -3.60 -1.19 -9.00
CA GLY A 149 -4.79 -1.17 -8.14
C GLY A 149 -6.09 -1.25 -8.93
N GLY A 150 -6.22 -0.48 -10.01
CA GLY A 150 -7.38 -0.53 -10.90
C GLY A 150 -7.53 -1.87 -11.63
N ALA A 151 -6.40 -2.48 -12.06
CA ALA A 151 -6.43 -3.80 -12.68
C ALA A 151 -6.98 -4.87 -11.69
N PHE A 152 -6.51 -4.87 -10.44
CA PHE A 152 -7.06 -5.77 -9.43
C PHE A 152 -8.55 -5.56 -9.24
N THR A 153 -8.99 -4.30 -9.13
CA THR A 153 -10.41 -3.98 -8.93
C THR A 153 -11.30 -4.43 -10.09
N ALA A 154 -10.81 -4.28 -11.34
CA ALA A 154 -11.62 -4.57 -12.52
C ALA A 154 -11.65 -6.06 -12.91
N PHE A 155 -10.59 -6.80 -12.64
CA PHE A 155 -10.38 -8.13 -13.21
C PHE A 155 -10.46 -9.26 -12.17
N PHE A 156 -10.34 -8.97 -10.89
CA PHE A 156 -10.26 -9.99 -9.83
C PHE A 156 -11.28 -9.75 -8.72
N ASN A 157 -11.54 -10.80 -7.95
CA ASN A 157 -12.24 -10.68 -6.67
C ASN A 157 -11.26 -10.08 -5.65
N SER A 158 -11.17 -8.75 -5.64
CA SER A 158 -10.17 -8.02 -4.88
C SER A 158 -10.77 -6.93 -4.01
N GLU A 159 -10.03 -6.57 -2.96
CA GLU A 159 -10.31 -5.45 -2.09
C GLU A 159 -9.02 -4.65 -1.86
N LEU A 160 -9.07 -3.33 -2.09
CA LEU A 160 -7.99 -2.42 -1.75
C LEU A 160 -8.20 -1.92 -0.33
N LYS A 161 -7.21 -2.13 0.53
CA LYS A 161 -7.22 -1.68 1.94
C LYS A 161 -5.87 -1.10 2.33
N PRO A 162 -5.84 -0.18 3.31
CA PRO A 162 -4.58 0.19 3.97
C PRO A 162 -3.85 -1.05 4.49
N GLY A 163 -2.53 -1.09 4.28
CA GLY A 163 -1.72 -2.24 4.68
C GLY A 163 -1.83 -2.55 6.17
N ILE A 164 -1.92 -1.53 7.00
CA ILE A 164 -2.09 -1.68 8.46
C ILE A 164 -3.41 -2.39 8.79
N ASP A 165 -4.51 -2.08 8.10
CA ASP A 165 -5.81 -2.68 8.37
C ASP A 165 -5.79 -4.18 8.02
N ILE A 166 -5.18 -4.54 6.88
CA ILE A 166 -5.03 -5.95 6.48
C ILE A 166 -4.24 -6.74 7.53
N ILE A 167 -3.10 -6.19 7.98
CA ILE A 167 -2.24 -6.88 8.93
C ILE A 167 -2.92 -6.99 10.29
N THR A 168 -3.52 -5.92 10.79
CA THR A 168 -4.18 -5.92 12.11
C THR A 168 -5.38 -6.88 12.17
N GLU A 169 -6.15 -6.98 11.07
CA GLU A 169 -7.21 -7.98 10.93
C GLU A 169 -6.64 -9.41 10.93
N LYS A 170 -5.62 -9.68 10.12
CA LYS A 170 -5.05 -11.04 9.98
C LYS A 170 -4.37 -11.57 11.24
N ILE A 171 -3.76 -10.70 12.03
CA ILE A 171 -3.16 -11.10 13.34
C ILE A 171 -4.14 -10.98 14.50
N GLU A 172 -5.40 -10.62 14.24
CA GLU A 172 -6.44 -10.41 15.25
C GLU A 172 -5.99 -9.44 16.36
N LEU A 173 -5.36 -8.33 15.96
CA LEU A 173 -4.75 -7.40 16.90
C LEU A 173 -5.78 -6.79 17.83
N GLU A 174 -6.99 -6.54 17.36
CA GLU A 174 -8.09 -5.97 18.17
C GLU A 174 -8.41 -6.88 19.37
N ASN A 175 -8.47 -8.20 19.18
CA ASN A 175 -8.69 -9.16 20.26
C ASN A 175 -7.54 -9.18 21.27
N LYS A 176 -6.30 -8.96 20.81
CA LYS A 176 -5.11 -8.93 21.66
C LYS A 176 -4.99 -7.63 22.47
N ILE A 177 -5.48 -6.53 21.91
CA ILE A 177 -5.50 -5.22 22.59
C ILE A 177 -6.58 -5.18 23.68
N ASN A 178 -7.74 -5.76 23.40
CA ASN A 178 -8.85 -5.75 24.34
C ASN A 178 -8.45 -6.38 25.70
N GLY A 179 -8.62 -5.62 26.77
CA GLY A 179 -8.23 -6.02 28.13
C GLY A 179 -6.76 -5.73 28.49
N SER A 180 -5.97 -5.12 27.60
CA SER A 180 -4.63 -4.63 27.93
C SER A 180 -4.71 -3.36 28.76
N ASP A 181 -3.76 -3.15 29.69
CA ASP A 181 -3.64 -1.89 30.43
C ASP A 181 -3.06 -0.75 29.58
N TYR A 182 -2.15 -1.08 28.68
CA TYR A 182 -1.43 -0.15 27.80
C TYR A 182 -1.08 -0.85 26.49
N VAL A 183 -0.98 -0.06 25.43
CA VAL A 183 -0.44 -0.49 24.13
C VAL A 183 0.82 0.33 23.85
N ILE A 184 1.90 -0.33 23.43
CA ILE A 184 3.11 0.33 22.98
C ILE A 184 3.25 0.07 21.49
N THR A 185 3.46 1.12 20.72
CA THR A 185 3.75 1.06 19.28
C THR A 185 4.97 1.90 18.96
N GLY A 186 5.55 1.74 17.79
CA GLY A 186 6.72 2.55 17.41
C GLY A 186 7.09 2.44 15.96
N GLU A 187 7.94 3.38 15.55
CA GLU A 187 8.56 3.43 14.23
C GLU A 187 9.89 4.19 14.30
N GLY A 188 10.65 4.20 13.20
CA GLY A 188 11.95 4.90 13.16
C GLY A 188 11.86 6.41 13.38
N ARG A 189 10.80 7.06 12.88
CA ARG A 189 10.53 8.49 13.07
C ARG A 189 9.03 8.71 13.18
N ILE A 190 8.62 9.38 14.23
CA ILE A 190 7.24 9.82 14.42
C ILE A 190 7.13 11.24 13.89
N ASP A 191 6.39 11.40 12.79
CA ASP A 191 6.16 12.65 12.09
C ASP A 191 4.68 12.84 11.74
N PHE A 192 4.33 13.90 11.01
CA PHE A 192 2.95 14.15 10.59
C PHE A 192 2.36 13.00 9.75
N GLN A 193 3.18 12.24 9.01
CA GLN A 193 2.73 11.10 8.22
C GLN A 193 2.35 9.90 9.09
N SER A 194 2.89 9.81 10.31
CA SER A 194 2.53 8.75 11.27
C SER A 194 1.06 8.80 11.65
N ALA A 195 0.41 9.98 11.56
CA ALA A 195 -1.03 10.15 11.74
C ALA A 195 -1.87 9.71 10.51
N MET A 196 -1.25 9.57 9.34
CA MET A 196 -1.91 9.35 8.05
C MET A 196 -2.08 7.87 7.70
N GLY A 197 -2.45 7.01 8.65
CA GLY A 197 -2.75 5.59 8.38
C GLY A 197 -1.54 4.66 8.42
N LYS A 198 -0.38 5.11 8.94
CA LYS A 198 0.77 4.23 9.21
C LYS A 198 0.55 3.38 10.47
N THR A 199 1.50 2.47 10.75
CA THR A 199 1.41 1.51 11.85
C THR A 199 1.03 2.13 13.20
N PRO A 200 1.65 3.21 13.69
CA PRO A 200 1.28 3.78 14.98
C PRO A 200 -0.17 4.25 15.06
N SER A 201 -0.67 4.95 14.04
CA SER A 201 -2.04 5.45 14.02
C SER A 201 -3.07 4.33 13.86
N GLY A 202 -2.77 3.28 13.08
CA GLY A 202 -3.67 2.13 12.93
C GLY A 202 -3.83 1.37 14.26
N VAL A 203 -2.72 1.10 14.95
CA VAL A 203 -2.74 0.47 16.28
C VAL A 203 -3.47 1.34 17.29
N ALA A 204 -3.22 2.66 17.29
CA ALA A 204 -3.84 3.60 18.20
C ALA A 204 -5.37 3.70 18.01
N LYS A 205 -5.85 3.71 16.77
CA LYS A 205 -7.29 3.70 16.45
C LYS A 205 -8.00 2.48 17.03
N LEU A 206 -7.37 1.30 16.98
CA LEU A 206 -7.93 0.08 17.59
C LEU A 206 -7.99 0.20 19.11
N ALA A 207 -6.89 0.61 19.77
CA ALA A 207 -6.83 0.77 21.21
C ALA A 207 -7.83 1.83 21.72
N LYS A 208 -8.03 2.92 20.96
CA LYS A 208 -8.97 3.99 21.28
C LYS A 208 -10.41 3.49 21.43
N LYS A 209 -10.83 2.46 20.67
CA LYS A 209 -12.17 1.85 20.79
C LYS A 209 -12.44 1.32 22.19
N TYR A 210 -11.39 0.89 22.89
CA TYR A 210 -11.45 0.31 24.23
C TYR A 210 -10.99 1.26 25.35
N GLY A 211 -10.68 2.52 24.99
CA GLY A 211 -10.16 3.50 25.95
C GLY A 211 -8.77 3.17 26.50
N ILE A 212 -8.00 2.34 25.80
CA ILE A 212 -6.68 1.88 26.26
C ILE A 212 -5.62 2.91 25.84
N PRO A 213 -4.79 3.40 26.79
CA PRO A 213 -3.73 4.35 26.51
C PRO A 213 -2.67 3.75 25.57
N VAL A 214 -2.23 4.55 24.58
CA VAL A 214 -1.22 4.15 23.61
C VAL A 214 0.02 5.02 23.74
N ILE A 215 1.16 4.39 23.88
CA ILE A 215 2.46 5.04 23.95
C ILE A 215 3.21 4.76 22.66
N ALA A 216 3.58 5.81 21.94
CA ALA A 216 4.42 5.72 20.76
C ALA A 216 5.89 5.95 21.11
N ILE A 217 6.78 5.10 20.61
CA ILE A 217 8.23 5.22 20.80
C ILE A 217 8.88 5.32 19.42
N GLY A 218 9.68 6.36 19.20
CA GLY A 218 10.36 6.58 17.92
C GLY A 218 11.85 6.82 18.05
N GLY A 219 12.62 6.55 17.02
CA GLY A 219 14.01 6.99 16.90
C GLY A 219 14.10 8.51 16.99
N SER A 220 13.16 9.21 16.36
CA SER A 220 12.93 10.65 16.57
C SER A 220 11.44 10.94 16.63
N VAL A 221 11.10 12.07 17.23
CA VAL A 221 9.73 12.59 17.33
C VAL A 221 9.80 14.05 16.87
N ASP A 222 9.05 14.41 15.85
CA ASP A 222 9.01 15.76 15.31
C ASP A 222 8.15 16.68 16.19
N ASP A 223 8.35 17.98 16.07
CA ASP A 223 7.57 18.97 16.84
C ASP A 223 6.11 19.05 16.37
N GLU A 224 5.86 18.84 15.08
CA GLU A 224 4.54 18.95 14.46
C GLU A 224 3.84 17.58 14.33
N ILE A 225 3.56 16.94 15.47
CA ILE A 225 2.85 15.65 15.52
C ILE A 225 1.43 15.75 16.08
N GLY A 226 0.88 16.97 16.23
CA GLY A 226 -0.40 17.21 16.91
C GLY A 226 -1.53 16.26 16.51
N ASN A 227 -1.67 15.97 15.23
CA ASN A 227 -2.73 15.09 14.71
C ASN A 227 -2.60 13.62 15.15
N ILE A 228 -1.45 13.17 15.63
CA ILE A 228 -1.28 11.79 16.07
C ILE A 228 -2.04 11.50 17.37
N TYR A 229 -2.21 12.51 18.22
CA TYR A 229 -3.01 12.41 19.46
C TYR A 229 -4.50 12.22 19.14
N ASP A 230 -5.00 12.83 18.07
CA ASP A 230 -6.38 12.65 17.61
C ASP A 230 -6.64 11.21 17.14
N CYS A 231 -5.60 10.52 16.63
CA CYS A 231 -5.68 9.11 16.26
C CYS A 231 -5.78 8.16 17.47
N GLY A 232 -5.46 8.64 18.71
CA GLY A 232 -5.53 7.84 19.92
C GLY A 232 -4.17 7.57 20.60
N ILE A 233 -3.08 8.14 20.09
CA ILE A 233 -1.80 8.14 20.80
C ILE A 233 -1.95 9.00 22.06
N THR A 234 -1.56 8.46 23.22
CA THR A 234 -1.60 9.18 24.50
C THR A 234 -0.33 9.99 24.73
N ALA A 235 0.81 9.44 24.37
CA ALA A 235 2.12 10.10 24.50
C ALA A 235 3.10 9.53 23.46
N ALA A 236 4.04 10.36 23.00
CA ALA A 236 5.11 9.97 22.08
C ALA A 236 6.47 10.32 22.70
N PHE A 237 7.41 9.38 22.59
CA PHE A 237 8.76 9.50 23.17
C PHE A 237 9.83 9.19 22.11
N SER A 238 10.87 10.05 22.06
CA SER A 238 12.11 9.72 21.37
C SER A 238 12.96 8.80 22.25
N ILE A 239 13.62 7.80 21.63
CA ILE A 239 14.58 6.97 22.35
C ILE A 239 15.95 7.63 22.49
N ILE A 240 16.21 8.72 21.77
CA ILE A 240 17.51 9.42 21.81
C ILE A 240 17.67 10.12 23.16
N ASP A 241 18.65 9.70 23.93
CA ASP A 241 18.90 10.15 25.30
C ASP A 241 20.06 11.15 25.43
N SER A 242 20.81 11.37 24.36
CA SER A 242 21.94 12.29 24.27
C SER A 242 22.25 12.62 22.81
N PRO A 243 22.97 13.73 22.52
CA PRO A 243 23.40 14.02 21.17
C PRO A 243 24.24 12.88 20.59
N MET A 244 23.86 12.38 19.43
CA MET A 244 24.54 11.30 18.71
C MET A 244 24.30 11.41 17.22
N THR A 245 25.16 10.81 16.42
CA THR A 245 24.98 10.71 14.97
C THR A 245 23.88 9.70 14.62
N LEU A 246 23.31 9.83 13.40
CA LEU A 246 22.33 8.86 12.90
C LEU A 246 22.91 7.44 12.85
N GLY A 247 24.18 7.29 12.48
CA GLY A 247 24.86 5.99 12.46
C GLY A 247 24.95 5.33 13.83
N GLU A 248 25.26 6.11 14.88
CA GLU A 248 25.24 5.63 16.26
C GLU A 248 23.84 5.28 16.73
N ALA A 249 22.84 6.09 16.39
CA ALA A 249 21.44 5.83 16.73
C ALA A 249 20.90 4.54 16.08
N MET A 250 21.33 4.24 14.85
CA MET A 250 20.93 3.06 14.07
C MET A 250 21.78 1.81 14.36
N ASP A 251 22.86 1.91 15.12
CA ASP A 251 23.59 0.72 15.57
C ASP A 251 22.66 -0.18 16.40
N THR A 252 22.59 -1.45 16.06
CA THR A 252 21.61 -2.39 16.62
C THR A 252 21.70 -2.48 18.15
N LYS A 253 22.91 -2.54 18.71
CA LYS A 253 23.10 -2.65 20.17
C LYS A 253 22.73 -1.37 20.87
N ASN A 254 23.09 -0.22 20.29
CA ASN A 254 22.75 1.06 20.85
C ASN A 254 21.24 1.33 20.78
N ALA A 255 20.60 1.05 19.64
CA ALA A 255 19.15 1.15 19.49
C ALA A 255 18.40 0.29 20.50
N GLN A 256 18.81 -0.96 20.69
CA GLN A 256 18.22 -1.85 21.69
C GLN A 256 18.35 -1.24 23.10
N ARG A 257 19.54 -0.81 23.51
CA ARG A 257 19.77 -0.16 24.81
C ARG A 257 18.88 1.07 25.01
N LEU A 258 18.74 1.90 23.97
CA LEU A 258 17.92 3.12 24.02
C LEU A 258 16.43 2.80 24.18
N VAL A 259 15.91 1.81 23.45
CA VAL A 259 14.52 1.34 23.59
C VAL A 259 14.28 0.79 24.99
N GLU A 260 15.15 -0.07 25.50
CA GLU A 260 15.06 -0.63 26.87
C GLU A 260 15.01 0.46 27.93
N LYS A 261 15.93 1.44 27.83
CA LYS A 261 16.00 2.57 28.77
C LYS A 261 14.72 3.41 28.73
N THR A 262 14.25 3.76 27.55
CA THR A 262 13.04 4.57 27.39
C THR A 262 11.81 3.83 27.94
N ALA A 263 11.64 2.55 27.60
CA ALA A 263 10.56 1.73 28.11
C ALA A 263 10.60 1.63 29.64
N GLU A 264 11.80 1.42 30.23
CA GLU A 264 11.95 1.38 31.68
C GLU A 264 11.48 2.67 32.35
N GLN A 265 11.86 3.85 31.84
CA GLN A 265 11.44 5.13 32.40
C GLN A 265 9.94 5.34 32.33
N ILE A 266 9.32 4.98 31.18
CA ILE A 266 7.87 5.05 30.99
C ILE A 266 7.15 4.17 32.04
N PHE A 267 7.57 2.92 32.21
CA PHE A 267 6.94 2.02 33.20
C PHE A 267 7.24 2.39 34.66
N ARG A 268 8.36 3.02 34.96
CA ARG A 268 8.60 3.60 36.28
C ARG A 268 7.57 4.67 36.63
N LEU A 269 7.26 5.57 35.68
CA LEU A 269 6.24 6.62 35.82
C LEU A 269 4.84 6.01 36.01
N ILE A 270 4.48 5.06 35.15
CA ILE A 270 3.17 4.37 35.17
C ILE A 270 2.96 3.68 36.53
N LYS A 271 4.00 3.00 37.05
CA LYS A 271 3.94 2.26 38.34
C LYS A 271 3.66 3.19 39.52
N GLN A 272 4.15 4.42 39.50
CA GLN A 272 3.88 5.38 40.58
C GLN A 272 2.43 5.85 40.57
N ASN A 273 1.83 6.05 39.39
CA ASN A 273 0.45 6.49 39.25
C ASN A 273 -0.60 5.41 39.63
N LYS A 274 -0.25 4.12 39.59
CA LYS A 274 -1.12 3.02 40.08
C LYS A 274 -1.12 2.85 41.62
N LYS A 275 -0.28 3.60 42.35
CA LYS A 275 -0.23 3.52 43.82
C LYS A 275 -1.11 4.54 44.55
N ASN A 276 -1.75 5.42 43.78
CA ASN A 276 -2.76 6.37 44.26
C ASN A 276 -4.15 5.93 43.77
#